data_1d99ef33cfe298e8bff944413e2db3be
#
_entry.id   1d99ef33cfe298e8bff944413e2db3be
#
_cell.length_a   1.000
_cell.length_b   1.000
_cell.length_c   1.000
_cell.angle_alpha   90.00
_cell.angle_beta   90.00
_cell.angle_gamma   90.00
#
_symmetry.space_group_name_H-M   'P 1'
#
loop_
_entity.id
_entity.type
_entity.pdbx_description
1 polymer ?
#
loop_
_entity_poly.entity_id
_entity_poly.type
_entity_poly.pdbx_seq_one_letter_code
_entity_poly.pdbx_strand_id
1 'polypeptide(L)'
;MLFEKTYGIDLGSSSVKVYSAIRNKSYVEKNMIASKGRKIIAVGNEAYEMFEKAPTDISVSSPMAFGMIANLELQEIVLYSMMRKIDRILGVGSVMYFSVPLDMTAIEKRAYYAVANGHWLRKNRVYMVEAPIADALAM
;
A
#
# COMPACT_ATOMS: atom_id res chain seq x y z
N MET A 1 -0.10 5.44 -28.15
CA MET A 1 0.06 6.29 -26.96
C MET A 1 -0.30 5.51 -25.71
N LEU A 2 0.57 5.52 -24.75
CA LEU A 2 0.32 4.84 -23.50
C LEU A 2 -0.31 5.82 -22.52
N PHE A 3 -1.47 5.44 -21.98
CA PHE A 3 -2.09 6.23 -20.93
C PHE A 3 -1.35 5.96 -19.62
N GLU A 4 -0.95 7.04 -18.97
CA GLU A 4 -0.32 6.96 -17.68
C GLU A 4 -1.37 6.64 -16.63
N LYS A 5 -1.13 5.57 -15.86
CA LYS A 5 -2.03 5.17 -14.78
C LYS A 5 -1.78 6.03 -13.56
N THR A 6 -2.84 6.55 -12.98
CA THR A 6 -2.78 7.41 -11.80
C THR A 6 -3.56 6.78 -10.65
N TYR A 7 -2.93 6.74 -9.49
CA TYR A 7 -3.52 6.14 -8.30
C TYR A 7 -3.42 7.10 -7.13
N GLY A 8 -4.48 7.16 -6.33
CA GLY A 8 -4.45 7.76 -5.00
C GLY A 8 -4.33 6.65 -3.98
N ILE A 9 -3.40 6.77 -3.04
CA ILE A 9 -3.09 5.70 -2.10
C ILE A 9 -3.08 6.23 -0.68
N ASP A 10 -3.80 5.55 0.21
CA ASP A 10 -3.81 5.83 1.63
C ASP A 10 -3.36 4.57 2.38
N LEU A 11 -2.16 4.62 2.93
CA LEU A 11 -1.60 3.53 3.73
C LEU A 11 -1.96 3.76 5.19
N GLY A 12 -2.84 2.92 5.71
CA GLY A 12 -3.23 2.95 7.11
C GLY A 12 -2.76 1.72 7.87
N SER A 13 -2.66 1.82 9.18
CA SER A 13 -2.26 0.68 10.03
C SER A 13 -3.25 -0.48 9.95
N SER A 14 -4.52 -0.19 9.70
CA SER A 14 -5.58 -1.20 9.61
C SER A 14 -5.88 -1.59 8.17
N SER A 15 -5.90 -0.63 7.26
CA SER A 15 -6.29 -0.89 5.87
C SER A 15 -5.50 -0.03 4.89
N VAL A 16 -5.44 -0.50 3.65
CA VAL A 16 -4.89 0.25 2.53
C VAL A 16 -6.04 0.56 1.58
N LYS A 17 -6.14 1.82 1.17
CA LYS A 17 -7.11 2.27 0.17
C LYS A 17 -6.37 2.70 -1.08
N VAL A 18 -6.85 2.24 -2.23
CA VAL A 18 -6.30 2.64 -3.52
C VAL A 18 -7.44 3.10 -4.41
N TYR A 19 -7.33 4.33 -4.90
CA TYR A 19 -8.23 4.87 -5.90
C TYR A 19 -7.55 4.79 -7.27
N SER A 20 -8.24 4.21 -8.24
CA SER A 20 -7.76 4.17 -9.64
C SER A 20 -8.48 5.26 -10.44
N ALA A 21 -7.73 6.21 -10.97
CA ALA A 21 -8.30 7.29 -11.78
C ALA A 21 -8.90 6.76 -13.08
N ILE A 22 -8.24 5.82 -13.73
CA ILE A 22 -8.72 5.24 -15.00
C ILE A 22 -10.04 4.51 -14.80
N ARG A 23 -10.15 3.73 -13.72
CA ARG A 23 -11.35 2.96 -13.42
C ARG A 23 -12.41 3.75 -12.67
N ASN A 24 -12.02 4.92 -12.14
CA ASN A 24 -12.87 5.76 -11.30
C ASN A 24 -13.49 4.95 -10.16
N LYS A 25 -12.65 4.21 -9.45
CA LYS A 25 -13.10 3.29 -8.41
C LYS A 25 -12.07 3.18 -7.30
N SER A 26 -12.56 3.04 -6.08
CA SER A 26 -11.73 2.82 -4.89
C SER A 26 -11.76 1.35 -4.48
N TYR A 27 -10.62 0.89 -3.99
CA TYR A 27 -10.42 -0.47 -3.49
C TYR A 27 -9.86 -0.40 -2.08
N VAL A 28 -10.32 -1.26 -1.21
CA VAL A 28 -9.88 -1.30 0.19
C VAL A 28 -9.52 -2.73 0.55
N GLU A 29 -8.36 -2.91 1.17
CA GLU A 29 -7.98 -4.19 1.78
C GLU A 29 -7.32 -3.98 3.13
N LYS A 30 -7.32 -5.02 3.94
CA LYS A 30 -6.61 -4.99 5.22
C LYS A 30 -5.11 -4.88 4.97
N ASN A 31 -4.44 -4.06 5.76
CA ASN A 31 -2.99 -3.93 5.66
C ASN A 31 -2.30 -4.99 6.52
N MET A 32 -2.39 -6.22 6.06
CA MET A 32 -1.95 -7.40 6.81
C MET A 32 -1.21 -8.38 5.92
N ILE A 33 -0.28 -9.10 6.55
CA ILE A 33 0.46 -10.20 5.92
C ILE A 33 0.47 -11.39 6.87
N ALA A 34 0.24 -12.57 6.32
CA ALA A 34 0.40 -13.83 7.03
C ALA A 34 1.62 -14.56 6.49
N SER A 35 2.48 -15.02 7.38
CA SER A 35 3.69 -15.71 6.99
C SER A 35 3.94 -16.94 7.85
N LYS A 36 4.62 -17.92 7.26
CA LYS A 36 5.11 -19.10 7.94
C LYS A 36 6.62 -19.12 7.79
N GLY A 37 7.33 -18.79 8.85
CA GLY A 37 8.75 -18.54 8.76
C GLY A 37 9.01 -17.33 7.83
N ARG A 38 9.80 -17.53 6.79
CA ARG A 38 10.10 -16.49 5.80
C ARG A 38 9.15 -16.50 4.59
N LYS A 39 8.23 -17.47 4.54
CA LYS A 39 7.32 -17.61 3.42
C LYS A 39 6.04 -16.84 3.68
N ILE A 40 5.69 -15.95 2.76
CA ILE A 40 4.43 -15.24 2.80
C ILE A 40 3.36 -16.16 2.22
N ILE A 41 2.29 -16.39 3.00
CA ILE A 41 1.21 -17.30 2.62
C ILE A 41 -0.10 -16.60 2.29
N ALA A 42 -0.29 -15.37 2.76
CA ALA A 42 -1.49 -14.60 2.45
C ALA A 42 -1.21 -13.10 2.64
N VAL A 43 -1.97 -12.27 1.94
CA VAL A 43 -1.83 -10.82 1.96
C VAL A 43 -3.22 -10.19 1.97
N GLY A 44 -3.36 -9.07 2.66
CA GLY A 44 -4.59 -8.29 2.65
C GLY A 44 -5.72 -8.95 3.43
N ASN A 45 -6.93 -8.93 2.87
CA ASN A 45 -8.11 -9.50 3.52
C ASN A 45 -7.94 -10.98 3.83
N GLU A 46 -7.30 -11.71 2.94
CA GLU A 46 -7.03 -13.13 3.15
C GLU A 46 -6.14 -13.37 4.37
N ALA A 47 -5.11 -12.53 4.55
CA ALA A 47 -4.28 -12.60 5.74
C ALA A 47 -5.06 -12.26 7.00
N TYR A 48 -5.92 -11.25 6.92
CA TYR A 48 -6.75 -10.84 8.05
C TYR A 48 -7.67 -11.97 8.52
N GLU A 49 -8.24 -12.72 7.59
CA GLU A 49 -9.09 -13.87 7.94
C GLU A 49 -8.35 -14.95 8.71
N MET A 50 -7.04 -15.02 8.57
CA MET A 50 -6.21 -15.99 9.28
C MET A 50 -5.83 -15.52 10.70
N PHE A 51 -6.12 -14.29 11.05
CA PHE A 51 -5.60 -13.65 12.27
C PHE A 51 -5.90 -14.44 13.56
N GLU A 52 -7.12 -14.91 13.73
CA GLU A 52 -7.50 -15.66 14.94
C GLU A 52 -7.61 -17.17 14.70
N LYS A 53 -7.50 -17.62 13.46
CA LYS A 53 -7.72 -19.00 13.08
C LYS A 53 -6.45 -19.75 12.70
N ALA A 54 -5.33 -19.02 12.60
CA ALA A 54 -4.10 -19.62 12.13
C ALA A 54 -3.46 -20.52 13.20
N PRO A 55 -2.79 -21.60 12.77
CA PRO A 55 -1.95 -22.38 13.66
C PRO A 55 -0.84 -21.51 14.27
N THR A 56 -0.25 -21.99 15.36
CA THR A 56 0.76 -21.22 16.10
C THR A 56 2.03 -20.93 15.31
N ASP A 57 2.28 -21.65 14.23
CA ASP A 57 3.45 -21.43 13.36
C ASP A 57 3.23 -20.37 12.29
N ILE A 58 2.02 -19.81 12.21
CA ILE A 58 1.68 -18.74 11.27
C ILE A 58 1.60 -17.42 12.02
N SER A 59 2.35 -16.43 11.52
CA SER A 59 2.35 -15.09 12.06
C SER A 59 1.53 -14.18 11.17
N VAL A 60 0.62 -13.40 11.75
CA VAL A 60 -0.17 -12.41 11.03
C VAL A 60 0.12 -11.03 11.62
N SER A 61 0.55 -10.11 10.78
CA SER A 61 0.96 -8.79 11.25
C SER A 61 0.71 -7.72 10.20
N SER A 62 0.71 -6.45 10.64
CA SER A 62 0.66 -5.31 9.75
C SER A 62 2.08 -4.79 9.48
N PRO A 63 2.39 -4.38 8.25
CA PRO A 63 3.68 -3.74 7.96
C PRO A 63 3.77 -2.31 8.49
N MET A 64 2.66 -1.76 9.01
CA MET A 64 2.64 -0.44 9.64
C MET A 64 2.41 -0.55 11.14
N ALA A 65 2.99 0.37 11.90
CA ALA A 65 2.78 0.49 13.32
C ALA A 65 2.77 1.96 13.70
N PHE A 66 1.80 2.37 14.51
CA PHE A 66 1.69 3.76 15.00
C PHE A 66 1.67 4.79 13.88
N GLY A 67 0.98 4.49 12.79
CA GLY A 67 0.87 5.40 11.65
C GLY A 67 2.11 5.49 10.77
N MET A 68 3.12 4.65 11.01
CA MET A 68 4.38 4.66 10.27
C MET A 68 4.66 3.32 9.62
N ILE A 69 5.35 3.35 8.48
CA ILE A 69 5.78 2.11 7.83
C ILE A 69 6.92 1.50 8.64
N ALA A 70 6.65 0.34 9.25
CA ALA A 70 7.62 -0.37 10.08
C ALA A 70 8.46 -1.35 9.26
N ASN A 71 7.91 -1.92 8.19
CA ASN A 71 8.60 -2.87 7.33
C ASN A 71 8.34 -2.51 5.87
N LEU A 72 9.35 -1.98 5.21
CA LEU A 72 9.25 -1.48 3.83
C LEU A 72 8.91 -2.58 2.84
N GLU A 73 9.59 -3.71 2.94
CA GLU A 73 9.41 -4.82 2.01
C GLU A 73 8.00 -5.41 2.10
N LEU A 74 7.52 -5.64 3.31
CA LEU A 74 6.18 -6.18 3.51
C LEU A 74 5.11 -5.19 3.09
N GLN A 75 5.31 -3.90 3.33
CA GLN A 75 4.36 -2.89 2.88
C GLN A 75 4.30 -2.82 1.36
N GLU A 76 5.42 -2.92 0.69
CA GLU A 76 5.45 -2.98 -0.76
C GLU A 76 4.68 -4.19 -1.28
N ILE A 77 4.83 -5.34 -0.65
CA ILE A 77 4.13 -6.56 -1.06
C ILE A 77 2.62 -6.39 -0.95
N VAL A 78 2.13 -5.79 0.14
CA VAL A 78 0.70 -5.53 0.28
C VAL A 78 0.20 -4.61 -0.82
N LEU A 79 0.90 -3.51 -1.05
CA LEU A 79 0.51 -2.56 -2.09
C LEU A 79 0.57 -3.18 -3.47
N TYR A 80 1.64 -3.89 -3.79
CA TYR A 80 1.78 -4.59 -5.06
C TYR A 80 0.64 -5.59 -5.29
N SER A 81 0.30 -6.37 -4.27
CA SER A 81 -0.81 -7.32 -4.36
C SER A 81 -2.13 -6.63 -4.69
N MET A 82 -2.41 -5.49 -4.06
CA MET A 82 -3.61 -4.70 -4.37
C MET A 82 -3.58 -4.16 -5.79
N MET A 83 -2.46 -3.58 -6.20
CA MET A 83 -2.31 -3.00 -7.54
C MET A 83 -2.54 -4.06 -8.62
N ARG A 84 -2.04 -5.29 -8.40
CA ARG A 84 -2.25 -6.40 -9.33
C ARG A 84 -3.71 -6.85 -9.41
N LYS A 85 -4.47 -6.72 -8.34
CA LYS A 85 -5.91 -7.01 -8.36
C LYS A 85 -6.69 -5.94 -9.11
N ILE A 86 -6.23 -4.70 -9.06
CA ILE A 86 -6.86 -3.58 -9.76
C ILE A 86 -6.52 -3.62 -11.25
N ASP A 87 -5.24 -3.78 -11.55
CA ASP A 87 -4.73 -3.82 -12.92
C ASP A 87 -3.81 -5.03 -13.08
N ARG A 88 -4.21 -5.99 -13.89
CA ARG A 88 -3.46 -7.24 -14.09
C ARG A 88 -2.07 -6.98 -14.65
N ILE A 89 -1.94 -5.99 -15.50
CA ILE A 89 -0.65 -5.57 -16.04
C ILE A 89 -0.33 -4.20 -15.46
N LEU A 90 0.65 -4.18 -14.56
CA LEU A 90 1.18 -2.93 -14.06
C LEU A 90 2.17 -2.41 -15.09
N GLY A 91 1.79 -1.33 -15.76
CA GLY A 91 2.68 -0.68 -16.70
C GLY A 91 3.95 -0.20 -16.01
N VAL A 92 4.98 0.07 -16.79
CA VAL A 92 6.18 0.69 -16.27
C VAL A 92 5.91 2.17 -16.09
N GLY A 93 5.96 2.63 -14.84
CA GLY A 93 5.78 4.05 -14.53
C GLY A 93 4.33 4.47 -14.39
N SER A 94 3.83 4.47 -13.18
CA SER A 94 2.55 5.05 -12.82
C SER A 94 2.78 6.34 -12.05
N VAL A 95 1.73 7.12 -11.86
CA VAL A 95 1.75 8.28 -10.96
C VAL A 95 1.01 7.87 -9.69
N MET A 96 1.68 7.99 -8.55
CA MET A 96 1.12 7.63 -7.26
C MET A 96 1.06 8.85 -6.35
N TYR A 97 -0.15 9.16 -5.88
CA TYR A 97 -0.38 10.20 -4.90
C TYR A 97 -0.66 9.52 -3.55
N PHE A 98 0.24 9.70 -2.60
CA PHE A 98 0.04 9.16 -1.25
C PHE A 98 -0.54 10.23 -0.34
N SER A 99 -1.60 9.88 0.36
CA SER A 99 -2.11 10.68 1.47
C SER A 99 -1.21 10.45 2.66
N VAL A 100 -0.63 11.50 3.22
CA VAL A 100 0.34 11.40 4.31
C VAL A 100 -0.05 12.32 5.47
N PRO A 101 0.36 11.99 6.72
CA PRO A 101 0.12 12.86 7.85
C PRO A 101 0.88 14.19 7.73
N LEU A 102 0.40 15.20 8.42
CA LEU A 102 1.16 16.44 8.62
C LEU A 102 2.44 16.15 9.41
N ASP A 103 3.42 17.01 9.24
CA ASP A 103 4.66 16.97 10.04
C ASP A 103 5.48 15.69 9.87
N MET A 104 5.41 15.06 8.70
CA MET A 104 6.28 13.92 8.42
C MET A 104 7.74 14.34 8.34
N THR A 105 8.60 13.53 8.94
CA THR A 105 10.04 13.70 8.81
C THR A 105 10.52 13.30 7.41
N ALA A 106 11.73 13.73 7.06
CA ALA A 106 12.35 13.34 5.79
C ALA A 106 12.53 11.82 5.69
N ILE A 107 12.86 11.17 6.80
CA ILE A 107 13.03 9.71 6.85
C ILE A 107 11.71 9.00 6.58
N GLU A 108 10.62 9.47 7.18
CA GLU A 108 9.29 8.90 6.96
C GLU A 108 8.86 9.08 5.49
N LYS A 109 9.12 10.24 4.89
CA LYS A 109 8.83 10.45 3.46
C LYS A 109 9.61 9.50 2.57
N ARG A 110 10.87 9.24 2.89
CA ARG A 110 11.70 8.29 2.14
C ARG A 110 11.11 6.88 2.16
N ALA A 111 10.44 6.49 3.25
CA ALA A 111 9.79 5.19 3.33
C ALA A 111 8.69 5.04 2.28
N TYR A 112 7.90 6.08 2.06
CA TYR A 112 6.87 6.06 1.02
C TYR A 112 7.48 5.94 -0.38
N TYR A 113 8.56 6.67 -0.67
CA TYR A 113 9.27 6.53 -1.95
C TYR A 113 9.83 5.14 -2.13
N ALA A 114 10.37 4.54 -1.07
CA ALA A 114 10.93 3.21 -1.11
C ALA A 114 9.86 2.15 -1.37
N VAL A 115 8.67 2.31 -0.78
CA VAL A 115 7.55 1.39 -1.04
C VAL A 115 7.07 1.51 -2.48
N ALA A 116 6.98 2.72 -3.00
CA ALA A 116 6.50 2.95 -4.37
C ALA A 116 7.49 2.51 -5.45
N ASN A 117 8.78 2.42 -5.14
CA ASN A 117 9.83 2.12 -6.11
C ASN A 117 10.82 1.08 -5.60
N GLY A 118 10.31 0.02 -4.97
CA GLY A 118 11.13 -1.04 -4.44
C GLY A 118 11.43 -2.14 -5.48
N HIS A 119 11.31 -3.39 -5.05
CA HIS A 119 11.61 -4.54 -5.89
C HIS A 119 10.48 -4.86 -6.87
N TRP A 120 9.24 -4.74 -6.42
CA TRP A 120 8.04 -5.13 -7.19
C TRP A 120 7.43 -3.96 -7.95
N LEU A 121 7.40 -2.79 -7.32
CA LEU A 121 6.89 -1.55 -7.90
C LEU A 121 8.08 -0.72 -8.36
N ARG A 122 8.09 -0.29 -9.62
CA ARG A 122 9.25 0.38 -10.21
C ARG A 122 8.88 1.55 -11.07
N LYS A 123 9.77 2.55 -11.11
CA LYS A 123 9.70 3.71 -12.01
C LYS A 123 8.43 4.51 -11.87
N ASN A 124 7.92 4.60 -10.65
CA ASN A 124 6.73 5.38 -10.37
C ASN A 124 7.10 6.81 -10.01
N ARG A 125 6.30 7.75 -10.47
CA ARG A 125 6.36 9.12 -9.98
C ARG A 125 5.51 9.21 -8.73
N VAL A 126 6.09 9.76 -7.66
CA VAL A 126 5.45 9.76 -6.33
C VAL A 126 5.24 11.20 -5.90
N TYR A 127 4.02 11.49 -5.50
CA TYR A 127 3.64 12.76 -4.90
C TYR A 127 3.01 12.48 -3.55
N MET A 128 3.26 13.35 -2.58
CA MET A 128 2.68 13.23 -1.25
C MET A 128 1.74 14.40 -1.02
N VAL A 129 0.53 14.11 -0.58
CA VAL A 129 -0.50 15.10 -0.27
C VAL A 129 -0.84 14.96 1.20
N GLU A 130 -0.71 16.04 1.95
CA GLU A 130 -1.03 16.02 3.38
C GLU A 130 -2.51 15.71 3.58
N ALA A 131 -2.81 14.83 4.54
CA ALA A 131 -4.14 14.29 4.74
C ALA A 131 -5.26 15.34 4.87
N PRO A 132 -5.10 16.45 5.60
CA PRO A 132 -6.12 17.47 5.65
C PRO A 132 -6.44 18.10 4.30
N ILE A 133 -5.44 18.24 3.42
CA ILE A 133 -5.63 18.77 2.07
C ILE A 133 -6.31 17.72 1.20
N ALA A 134 -5.89 16.47 1.31
CA ALA A 134 -6.49 15.37 0.57
C ALA A 134 -7.95 15.19 0.93
N ASP A 135 -8.29 15.29 2.20
CA ASP A 135 -9.67 15.19 2.67
C ASP A 135 -10.53 16.33 2.13
N ALA A 136 -10.00 17.54 2.11
CA ALA A 136 -10.72 18.69 1.56
C ALA A 136 -10.99 18.54 0.06
N LEU A 137 -10.03 17.99 -0.69
CA LEU A 137 -10.19 17.76 -2.13
C LEU A 137 -11.17 16.63 -2.44
N ALA A 138 -11.34 15.68 -1.53
CA ALA A 138 -12.27 14.56 -1.70
C ALA A 138 -13.72 14.93 -1.42
N MET A 139 -13.96 16.05 -0.75
CA MET A 139 -15.29 16.58 -0.50
C MET A 139 -15.82 17.25 -1.77
#